data_6868de547d453e187ad92dc2fa708131
#
_entry.id   6868de547d453e187ad92dc2fa708131
#
_cell.length_a   1.000
_cell.length_b   1.000
_cell.length_c   1.000
_cell.angle_alpha   90.00
_cell.angle_beta   90.00
_cell.angle_gamma   90.00
#
_symmetry.space_group_name_H-M   'P 1'
#
loop_
_entity.id
_entity.type
_entity.pdbx_description
1 polymer ?
#
loop_
_entity_poly.entity_id
_entity_poly.type
_entity_poly.pdbx_seq_one_letter_code
_entity_poly.pdbx_strand_id
1 'polypeptide(L)'
;GQDNVNGLGTLKYNVNFAKGKSKWDNTLDLALGYSYFDFDEKPLKTDDRINLSSLYGYDVVKDELFITANLNFQTQFADGFDYKKDSTNRISTFLAPAYLTVGLGAQYTPASWFSLNLAPASGRLTIVNDQDLADAGAFGVKGALYDPETGELLEHGSKFRMELGAQLIANVNYEIFKNVVFNSKLVVFYDYMQNRDHNALGKDYACRFDFDWDNAIVLKVNDWLNCNVTARLVYDEDIKPIEGDSFLQFKEVLSVGISYRIP
;
A
#
# COMPACT_ATOMS: atom_id res chain seq x y z
N GLY A 1 21.79 -27.41 -2.54
CA GLY A 1 21.20 -26.07 -2.76
C GLY A 1 19.74 -26.29 -3.08
N GLN A 2 18.87 -25.46 -2.55
CA GLN A 2 17.45 -25.47 -2.97
C GLN A 2 17.34 -24.68 -4.27
N ASP A 3 16.70 -25.26 -5.28
CA ASP A 3 16.43 -24.58 -6.54
C ASP A 3 15.28 -23.60 -6.31
N ASN A 4 15.49 -22.34 -6.70
CA ASN A 4 14.51 -21.28 -6.55
C ASN A 4 14.31 -20.56 -7.88
N VAL A 5 13.05 -20.44 -8.32
CA VAL A 5 12.67 -19.65 -9.50
C VAL A 5 11.65 -18.61 -9.08
N ASN A 6 11.97 -17.34 -9.35
CA ASN A 6 11.11 -16.19 -9.07
C ASN A 6 10.61 -15.58 -10.38
N GLY A 7 9.31 -15.30 -10.46
CA GLY A 7 8.69 -14.56 -11.53
C GLY A 7 7.90 -13.37 -10.98
N LEU A 8 8.11 -12.17 -11.55
CA LEU A 8 7.36 -10.95 -11.23
C LEU A 8 6.92 -10.27 -12.51
N GLY A 9 5.61 -10.14 -12.69
CA GLY A 9 5.00 -9.32 -13.73
C GLY A 9 4.53 -7.99 -13.18
N THR A 10 4.85 -6.88 -13.85
CA THR A 10 4.37 -5.55 -13.48
C THR A 10 3.82 -4.82 -14.69
N LEU A 11 2.73 -4.06 -14.50
CA LEU A 11 2.17 -3.16 -15.50
C LEU A 11 1.90 -1.81 -14.86
N LYS A 12 2.49 -0.74 -15.40
CA LYS A 12 2.18 0.62 -14.98
C LYS A 12 1.60 1.41 -16.16
N TYR A 13 0.41 1.95 -15.96
CA TYR A 13 -0.30 2.73 -16.97
C TYR A 13 -0.62 4.12 -16.40
N ASN A 14 -0.23 5.18 -17.14
CA ASN A 14 -0.43 6.55 -16.72
C ASN A 14 -1.30 7.28 -17.76
N VAL A 15 -2.30 8.03 -17.29
CA VAL A 15 -3.13 8.91 -18.11
C VAL A 15 -3.16 10.27 -17.47
N ASN A 16 -2.54 11.25 -18.10
CA ASN A 16 -2.42 12.60 -17.59
C ASN A 16 -3.15 13.55 -18.50
N PHE A 17 -3.91 14.46 -17.90
CA PHE A 17 -4.62 15.53 -18.59
C PHE A 17 -4.24 16.88 -18.00
N ALA A 18 -3.93 17.85 -18.86
CA ALA A 18 -3.66 19.22 -18.45
C ALA A 18 -4.38 20.21 -19.37
N LYS A 19 -5.15 21.13 -18.79
CA LYS A 19 -5.83 22.20 -19.51
C LYS A 19 -5.93 23.45 -18.65
N GLY A 20 -5.27 24.54 -19.08
CA GLY A 20 -5.23 25.79 -18.32
C GLY A 20 -4.59 25.59 -16.95
N LYS A 21 -5.35 25.84 -15.89
CA LYS A 21 -4.91 25.66 -14.49
C LYS A 21 -5.21 24.27 -13.92
N SER A 22 -5.87 23.41 -14.68
CA SER A 22 -6.27 22.08 -14.21
C SER A 22 -5.30 21.02 -14.69
N LYS A 23 -4.85 20.17 -13.78
CA LYS A 23 -4.05 18.95 -14.03
C LYS A 23 -4.79 17.78 -13.43
N TRP A 24 -4.80 16.64 -14.12
CA TRP A 24 -5.42 15.40 -13.64
C TRP A 24 -4.54 14.22 -14.01
N ASP A 25 -3.90 13.66 -13.02
CA ASP A 25 -2.93 12.58 -13.15
C ASP A 25 -3.55 11.29 -12.63
N ASN A 26 -3.56 10.25 -13.47
CA ASN A 26 -4.08 8.95 -13.14
C ASN A 26 -3.00 7.89 -13.37
N THR A 27 -2.84 6.97 -12.43
CA THR A 27 -1.90 5.86 -12.52
C THR A 27 -2.59 4.58 -12.10
N LEU A 28 -2.50 3.56 -12.94
CA LEU A 28 -2.80 2.18 -12.59
C LEU A 28 -1.47 1.42 -12.48
N ASP A 29 -1.20 0.82 -11.33
CA ASP A 29 -0.02 0.00 -11.06
C ASP A 29 -0.46 -1.39 -10.63
N LEU A 30 -0.11 -2.38 -11.43
CA LEU A 30 -0.42 -3.79 -11.22
C LEU A 30 0.88 -4.57 -11.04
N ALA A 31 0.91 -5.48 -10.08
CA ALA A 31 2.01 -6.42 -9.90
C ALA A 31 1.48 -7.77 -9.44
N LEU A 32 2.08 -8.83 -9.95
CA LEU A 32 1.84 -10.20 -9.50
C LEU A 32 3.14 -11.00 -9.61
N GLY A 33 3.57 -11.56 -8.50
CA GLY A 33 4.83 -12.30 -8.40
C GLY A 33 4.69 -13.57 -7.59
N TYR A 34 5.39 -14.61 -8.03
CA TYR A 34 5.48 -15.89 -7.35
C TYR A 34 6.92 -16.39 -7.30
N SER A 35 7.23 -17.11 -6.22
CA SER A 35 8.47 -17.85 -6.03
C SER A 35 8.17 -19.32 -5.87
N TYR A 36 8.89 -20.15 -6.59
CA TYR A 36 8.87 -21.61 -6.46
C TYR A 36 10.17 -22.07 -5.80
N PHE A 37 10.04 -22.73 -4.66
CA PHE A 37 11.11 -23.44 -3.98
C PHE A 37 10.83 -24.92 -4.13
N ASP A 38 11.80 -25.71 -4.59
CA ASP A 38 11.60 -27.13 -4.90
C ASP A 38 10.26 -27.40 -5.64
N PHE A 39 10.30 -27.69 -6.91
CA PHE A 39 9.17 -27.69 -7.85
C PHE A 39 7.91 -28.50 -7.45
N ASP A 40 7.94 -29.21 -6.30
CA ASP A 40 6.81 -29.96 -5.75
C ASP A 40 5.99 -29.18 -4.69
N GLU A 41 6.43 -27.98 -4.27
CA GLU A 41 5.73 -27.15 -3.30
C GLU A 41 4.80 -26.11 -3.97
N LYS A 42 3.78 -25.66 -3.22
CA LYS A 42 2.90 -24.58 -3.70
C LYS A 42 3.70 -23.29 -3.86
N PRO A 43 3.46 -22.51 -4.95
CA PRO A 43 4.16 -21.25 -5.16
C PRO A 43 3.90 -20.28 -4.02
N LEU A 44 4.96 -19.67 -3.53
CA LEU A 44 4.91 -18.57 -2.58
C LEU A 44 4.61 -17.26 -3.31
N LYS A 45 3.52 -16.60 -2.97
CA LYS A 45 3.21 -15.28 -3.50
C LYS A 45 4.18 -14.23 -2.94
N THR A 46 4.93 -13.57 -3.82
CA THR A 46 5.99 -12.61 -3.45
C THR A 46 5.58 -11.15 -3.63
N ASP A 47 4.72 -10.88 -4.61
CA ASP A 47 4.11 -9.56 -4.82
C ASP A 47 2.69 -9.75 -5.36
N ASP A 48 1.78 -8.87 -4.97
CA ASP A 48 0.39 -8.90 -5.43
C ASP A 48 -0.27 -7.56 -5.12
N ARG A 49 -0.49 -6.75 -6.14
CA ARG A 49 -1.14 -5.45 -5.96
C ARG A 49 -1.90 -4.99 -7.19
N ILE A 50 -3.01 -4.36 -6.90
CA ILE A 50 -3.78 -3.51 -7.80
C ILE A 50 -3.82 -2.15 -7.12
N ASN A 51 -3.20 -1.13 -7.70
CA ASN A 51 -3.19 0.22 -7.16
C ASN A 51 -3.64 1.22 -8.22
N LEU A 52 -4.76 1.88 -7.99
CA LEU A 52 -5.30 2.96 -8.81
C LEU A 52 -5.16 4.27 -8.05
N SER A 53 -4.38 5.20 -8.57
CA SER A 53 -4.23 6.55 -8.03
C SER A 53 -4.79 7.57 -9.01
N SER A 54 -5.56 8.52 -8.51
CA SER A 54 -6.11 9.64 -9.26
C SER A 54 -5.90 10.93 -8.48
N LEU A 55 -5.22 11.91 -9.07
CA LEU A 55 -4.90 13.19 -8.46
C LEU A 55 -5.36 14.31 -9.38
N TYR A 56 -6.37 15.05 -8.96
CA TYR A 56 -6.77 16.29 -9.59
C TYR A 56 -6.12 17.48 -8.87
N GLY A 57 -5.53 18.40 -9.61
CA GLY A 57 -4.90 19.61 -9.10
C GLY A 57 -5.37 20.85 -9.85
N TYR A 58 -5.69 21.91 -9.09
CA TYR A 58 -5.95 23.25 -9.63
C TYR A 58 -4.82 24.19 -9.23
N ASP A 59 -4.12 24.74 -10.22
CA ASP A 59 -2.95 25.60 -10.06
C ASP A 59 -3.34 26.98 -9.46
N VAL A 60 -2.83 27.26 -8.27
CA VAL A 60 -3.04 28.51 -7.54
C VAL A 60 -1.84 29.44 -7.67
N VAL A 61 -0.62 28.87 -7.53
CA VAL A 61 0.64 29.57 -7.73
C VAL A 61 1.40 28.83 -8.83
N LYS A 62 1.54 29.47 -9.95
CA LYS A 62 2.02 28.92 -11.22
C LYS A 62 3.05 27.80 -11.05
N ASP A 63 2.61 26.56 -11.36
CA ASP A 63 3.37 25.32 -11.37
C ASP A 63 3.98 24.88 -10.01
N GLU A 64 3.74 25.64 -8.91
CA GLU A 64 4.32 25.33 -7.60
C GLU A 64 3.29 24.86 -6.57
N LEU A 65 2.11 25.50 -6.51
CA LEU A 65 1.09 25.21 -5.51
C LEU A 65 -0.26 24.90 -6.16
N PHE A 66 -0.77 23.72 -5.85
CA PHE A 66 -2.06 23.25 -6.36
C PHE A 66 -3.01 22.95 -5.19
N ILE A 67 -4.28 23.32 -5.34
CA ILE A 67 -5.36 22.73 -4.51
C ILE A 67 -5.70 21.40 -5.14
N THR A 68 -5.76 20.33 -4.32
CA THR A 68 -5.85 18.97 -4.82
C THR A 68 -7.02 18.20 -4.25
N ALA A 69 -7.57 17.31 -5.08
CA ALA A 69 -8.40 16.19 -4.66
C ALA A 69 -7.72 14.89 -5.11
N ASN A 70 -7.50 13.97 -4.18
CA ASN A 70 -6.88 12.69 -4.46
C ASN A 70 -7.83 11.54 -4.16
N LEU A 71 -7.70 10.47 -4.94
CA LEU A 71 -8.31 9.18 -4.72
C LEU A 71 -7.24 8.11 -4.91
N ASN A 72 -7.14 7.19 -3.97
CA ASN A 72 -6.30 6.01 -4.09
C ASN A 72 -7.13 4.79 -3.74
N PHE A 73 -7.10 3.78 -4.63
CA PHE A 73 -7.71 2.48 -4.39
C PHE A 73 -6.65 1.41 -4.52
N GLN A 74 -6.51 0.59 -3.48
CA GLN A 74 -5.51 -0.48 -3.43
C GLN A 74 -6.16 -1.78 -3.01
N THR A 75 -5.85 -2.88 -3.72
CA THR A 75 -6.21 -4.26 -3.36
C THR A 75 -5.21 -5.24 -4.00
N GLN A 76 -5.55 -6.51 -4.02
CA GLN A 76 -4.75 -7.60 -4.57
C GLN A 76 -5.58 -8.50 -5.50
N PHE A 77 -4.92 -9.36 -6.28
CA PHE A 77 -5.56 -10.28 -7.22
C PHE A 77 -5.92 -11.61 -6.60
N ALA A 78 -4.99 -12.19 -5.84
CA ALA A 78 -4.99 -13.61 -5.50
C ALA A 78 -4.99 -13.84 -3.98
N ASP A 79 -5.36 -15.04 -3.58
CA ASP A 79 -5.31 -15.46 -2.18
C ASP A 79 -3.88 -15.40 -1.64
N GLY A 80 -3.74 -14.93 -0.41
CA GLY A 80 -2.53 -15.00 0.38
C GLY A 80 -2.70 -15.99 1.52
N PHE A 81 -1.63 -16.75 1.82
CA PHE A 81 -1.64 -17.78 2.84
C PHE A 81 -0.55 -17.56 3.87
N ASP A 82 -0.74 -18.08 5.09
CA ASP A 82 0.28 -18.08 6.13
C ASP A 82 1.27 -19.23 5.91
N TYR A 83 2.23 -19.01 5.02
CA TYR A 83 3.23 -20.05 4.68
C TYR A 83 4.17 -20.42 5.82
N LYS A 84 4.21 -19.64 6.92
CA LYS A 84 5.06 -19.96 8.08
C LYS A 84 4.38 -20.91 9.06
N LYS A 85 3.06 -20.80 9.23
CA LYS A 85 2.30 -21.58 10.21
C LYS A 85 1.47 -22.67 9.54
N ASP A 86 0.70 -22.33 8.54
CA ASP A 86 -0.19 -23.25 7.84
C ASP A 86 -0.46 -22.72 6.42
N SER A 87 0.10 -23.38 5.43
CA SER A 87 -0.08 -23.02 4.01
C SER A 87 -1.52 -23.17 3.50
N THR A 88 -2.44 -23.66 4.32
CA THR A 88 -3.88 -23.75 4.03
C THR A 88 -4.66 -22.59 4.65
N ASN A 89 -4.09 -21.90 5.66
CA ASN A 89 -4.71 -20.77 6.31
C ASN A 89 -4.63 -19.52 5.41
N ARG A 90 -5.76 -19.12 4.84
CA ARG A 90 -5.87 -17.91 4.01
C ARG A 90 -5.90 -16.68 4.90
N ILE A 91 -4.99 -15.75 4.64
CA ILE A 91 -4.84 -14.49 5.38
C ILE A 91 -5.26 -13.27 4.57
N SER A 92 -5.45 -13.40 3.26
CA SER A 92 -5.93 -12.33 2.38
C SER A 92 -6.50 -12.89 1.07
N THR A 93 -7.37 -12.13 0.40
CA THR A 93 -7.94 -12.46 -0.92
C THR A 93 -8.32 -11.19 -1.68
N PHE A 94 -8.89 -11.31 -2.88
CA PHE A 94 -9.39 -10.16 -3.64
C PHE A 94 -10.41 -9.35 -2.83
N LEU A 95 -10.22 -8.03 -2.71
CA LEU A 95 -10.98 -7.11 -1.85
C LEU A 95 -11.00 -7.48 -0.35
N ALA A 96 -10.04 -8.26 0.10
CA ALA A 96 -9.83 -8.56 1.52
C ALA A 96 -8.32 -8.66 1.83
N PRO A 97 -7.62 -7.49 2.02
CA PRO A 97 -8.20 -6.14 2.13
C PRO A 97 -8.33 -5.41 0.78
N ALA A 98 -9.25 -4.42 0.76
CA ALA A 98 -9.16 -3.30 -0.16
C ALA A 98 -9.21 -1.98 0.62
N TYR A 99 -8.42 -1.00 0.19
CA TYR A 99 -8.33 0.32 0.79
C TYR A 99 -8.74 1.37 -0.24
N LEU A 100 -9.75 2.18 0.09
CA LEU A 100 -10.13 3.34 -0.68
C LEU A 100 -9.84 4.59 0.16
N THR A 101 -8.89 5.41 -0.29
CA THR A 101 -8.56 6.67 0.37
C THR A 101 -8.96 7.83 -0.54
N VAL A 102 -9.66 8.80 0.02
CA VAL A 102 -9.98 10.08 -0.64
C VAL A 102 -9.47 11.21 0.21
N GLY A 103 -9.00 12.30 -0.41
CA GLY A 103 -8.47 13.43 0.33
C GLY A 103 -8.61 14.74 -0.43
N LEU A 104 -8.81 15.82 0.33
CA LEU A 104 -8.80 17.20 -0.16
C LEU A 104 -7.67 17.95 0.53
N GLY A 105 -6.85 18.65 -0.25
CA GLY A 105 -5.67 19.30 0.30
C GLY A 105 -4.95 20.22 -0.67
N ALA A 106 -3.65 20.32 -0.47
CA ALA A 106 -2.76 21.11 -1.30
C ALA A 106 -1.48 20.33 -1.63
N GLN A 107 -1.01 20.50 -2.86
CA GLN A 107 0.28 19.95 -3.29
C GLN A 107 1.24 21.08 -3.57
N TYR A 108 2.43 20.97 -2.99
CA TYR A 108 3.56 21.86 -3.25
C TYR A 108 4.62 21.14 -4.07
N THR A 109 5.00 21.70 -5.20
CA THR A 109 5.94 21.13 -6.17
C THR A 109 7.05 22.16 -6.47
N PRO A 110 8.01 22.39 -5.56
CA PRO A 110 9.06 23.39 -5.73
C PRO A 110 10.05 23.04 -6.86
N ALA A 111 10.10 21.78 -7.24
CA ALA A 111 10.98 21.28 -8.29
C ALA A 111 10.36 20.08 -8.98
N SER A 112 10.73 19.82 -10.23
CA SER A 112 10.20 18.71 -11.03
C SER A 112 10.49 17.32 -10.45
N TRP A 113 11.45 17.20 -9.57
CA TRP A 113 11.87 15.96 -8.91
C TRP A 113 11.24 15.73 -7.53
N PHE A 114 10.53 16.75 -6.97
CA PHE A 114 9.95 16.67 -5.62
C PHE A 114 8.51 17.19 -5.61
N SER A 115 7.62 16.47 -4.94
CA SER A 115 6.27 16.93 -4.62
C SER A 115 5.86 16.51 -3.22
N LEU A 116 5.14 17.40 -2.54
CA LEU A 116 4.56 17.19 -1.22
C LEU A 116 3.07 17.51 -1.28
N ASN A 117 2.21 16.51 -1.06
CA ASN A 117 0.77 16.68 -0.95
C ASN A 117 0.35 16.53 0.52
N LEU A 118 -0.35 17.52 1.04
CA LEU A 118 -0.93 17.49 2.38
C LEU A 118 -2.46 17.61 2.23
N ALA A 119 -3.17 16.58 2.63
CA ALA A 119 -4.63 16.51 2.60
C ALA A 119 -5.18 16.39 4.05
N PRO A 120 -5.49 17.51 4.72
CA PRO A 120 -5.98 17.52 6.09
C PRO A 120 -7.41 16.96 6.22
N ALA A 121 -8.16 16.91 5.14
CA ALA A 121 -9.48 16.30 5.08
C ALA A 121 -9.39 15.04 4.22
N SER A 122 -9.05 13.92 4.87
CA SER A 122 -8.92 12.61 4.23
C SER A 122 -9.83 11.59 4.90
N GLY A 123 -10.40 10.70 4.09
CA GLY A 123 -11.13 9.51 4.54
C GLY A 123 -10.52 8.25 3.96
N ARG A 124 -10.39 7.21 4.79
CA ARG A 124 -9.96 5.87 4.39
C ARG A 124 -11.09 4.88 4.67
N LEU A 125 -11.47 4.10 3.68
CA LEU A 125 -12.41 2.99 3.81
C LEU A 125 -11.64 1.70 3.60
N THR A 126 -11.58 0.87 4.64
CA THR A 126 -11.06 -0.49 4.59
C THR A 126 -12.21 -1.44 4.31
N ILE A 127 -12.04 -2.32 3.32
CA ILE A 127 -13.01 -3.32 2.88
C ILE A 127 -12.39 -4.69 3.10
N VAL A 128 -13.10 -5.59 3.79
CA VAL A 128 -12.71 -7.00 3.98
C VAL A 128 -13.86 -7.86 3.45
N ASN A 129 -13.85 -8.10 2.13
CA ASN A 129 -14.94 -8.83 1.45
C ASN A 129 -14.82 -10.35 1.60
N ASP A 130 -14.40 -10.80 2.78
CA ASP A 130 -14.33 -12.19 3.18
C ASP A 130 -14.85 -12.29 4.62
N GLN A 131 -15.86 -13.16 4.88
CA GLN A 131 -16.49 -13.19 6.18
C GLN A 131 -15.59 -13.80 7.25
N ASP A 132 -14.81 -14.81 6.92
CA ASP A 132 -13.93 -15.48 7.88
C ASP A 132 -12.84 -14.51 8.35
N LEU A 133 -12.26 -13.73 7.42
CA LEU A 133 -11.30 -12.68 7.74
C LEU A 133 -11.95 -11.51 8.52
N ALA A 134 -13.18 -11.14 8.18
CA ALA A 134 -13.93 -10.10 8.90
C ALA A 134 -14.24 -10.57 10.33
N ASP A 135 -14.70 -11.80 10.51
CA ASP A 135 -15.00 -12.39 11.83
C ASP A 135 -13.73 -12.49 12.70
N ALA A 136 -12.58 -12.75 12.09
CA ALA A 136 -11.28 -12.72 12.78
C ALA A 136 -10.80 -11.29 13.13
N GLY A 137 -11.49 -10.24 12.68
CA GLY A 137 -11.09 -8.84 12.88
C GLY A 137 -9.83 -8.47 12.09
N ALA A 138 -9.58 -9.12 10.96
CA ALA A 138 -8.43 -8.85 10.11
C ALA A 138 -8.47 -7.41 9.57
N PHE A 139 -7.29 -6.81 9.33
CA PHE A 139 -7.14 -5.46 8.76
C PHE A 139 -7.86 -4.35 9.56
N GLY A 140 -8.02 -4.55 10.88
CA GLY A 140 -8.59 -3.56 11.80
C GLY A 140 -10.10 -3.40 11.75
N VAL A 141 -10.85 -4.24 11.03
CA VAL A 141 -12.33 -4.25 11.11
C VAL A 141 -12.81 -4.83 12.44
N LYS A 142 -14.02 -4.49 12.86
CA LYS A 142 -14.65 -5.08 14.06
C LYS A 142 -14.83 -6.59 13.83
N GLY A 143 -14.17 -7.41 14.65
CA GLY A 143 -14.32 -8.86 14.61
C GLY A 143 -15.70 -9.34 15.08
N ALA A 144 -15.95 -10.62 14.90
CA ALA A 144 -17.17 -11.27 15.38
C ALA A 144 -17.27 -11.26 16.91
N LEU A 145 -18.48 -11.18 17.39
CA LEU A 145 -18.83 -11.28 18.82
C LEU A 145 -19.34 -12.70 19.11
N TYR A 146 -18.70 -13.36 20.06
CA TYR A 146 -19.09 -14.68 20.53
C TYR A 146 -19.57 -14.60 21.97
N ASP A 147 -20.52 -15.43 22.33
CA ASP A 147 -20.93 -15.60 23.72
C ASP A 147 -19.76 -16.20 24.52
N PRO A 148 -19.33 -15.56 25.62
CA PRO A 148 -18.17 -16.02 26.38
C PRO A 148 -18.40 -17.34 27.13
N GLU A 149 -19.66 -17.73 27.38
CA GLU A 149 -20.02 -18.95 28.11
C GLU A 149 -20.27 -20.12 27.16
N THR A 150 -21.00 -19.89 26.06
CA THR A 150 -21.41 -20.95 25.13
C THR A 150 -20.52 -21.08 23.92
N GLY A 151 -19.77 -20.01 23.56
CA GLY A 151 -19.00 -19.94 22.33
C GLY A 151 -19.83 -19.74 21.08
N GLU A 152 -21.16 -19.52 21.21
CA GLU A 152 -22.05 -19.28 20.09
C GLU A 152 -21.75 -17.91 19.43
N LEU A 153 -21.86 -17.84 18.10
CA LEU A 153 -21.72 -16.60 17.36
C LEU A 153 -22.95 -15.72 17.59
N LEU A 154 -22.73 -14.55 18.20
CA LEU A 154 -23.79 -13.56 18.46
C LEU A 154 -23.92 -12.53 17.32
N GLU A 155 -22.78 -12.08 16.78
CA GLU A 155 -22.73 -11.09 15.72
C GLU A 155 -21.52 -11.33 14.81
N HIS A 156 -21.72 -11.32 13.49
CA HIS A 156 -20.62 -11.40 12.53
C HIS A 156 -19.73 -10.13 12.56
N GLY A 157 -18.48 -10.31 12.21
CA GLY A 157 -17.54 -9.22 12.05
C GLY A 157 -17.95 -8.25 10.92
N SER A 158 -17.57 -6.99 11.08
CA SER A 158 -17.83 -5.96 10.08
C SER A 158 -16.88 -6.14 8.87
N LYS A 159 -17.43 -6.04 7.66
CA LYS A 159 -16.64 -6.05 6.42
C LYS A 159 -16.06 -4.68 6.06
N PHE A 160 -16.40 -3.65 6.83
CA PHE A 160 -16.03 -2.27 6.54
C PHE A 160 -15.53 -1.56 7.79
N ARG A 161 -14.49 -0.75 7.61
CA ARG A 161 -14.01 0.22 8.60
C ARG A 161 -13.81 1.55 7.90
N MET A 162 -14.30 2.63 8.51
CA MET A 162 -14.13 3.99 8.02
C MET A 162 -13.29 4.80 8.99
N GLU A 163 -12.32 5.53 8.48
CA GLU A 163 -11.42 6.40 9.22
C GLU A 163 -11.44 7.78 8.60
N LEU A 164 -11.33 8.81 9.43
CA LEU A 164 -11.20 10.21 9.01
C LEU A 164 -9.90 10.77 9.57
N GLY A 165 -9.13 11.45 8.76
CA GLY A 165 -7.81 11.87 9.18
C GLY A 165 -7.15 12.89 8.26
N ALA A 166 -5.84 13.02 8.42
CA ALA A 166 -4.96 13.76 7.52
C ALA A 166 -4.03 12.79 6.80
N GLN A 167 -3.77 13.06 5.52
CA GLN A 167 -2.81 12.33 4.71
C GLN A 167 -1.69 13.25 4.24
N LEU A 168 -0.46 12.76 4.33
CA LEU A 168 0.71 13.38 3.71
C LEU A 168 1.31 12.40 2.71
N ILE A 169 1.58 12.88 1.49
CA ILE A 169 2.27 12.11 0.45
C ILE A 169 3.46 12.94 -0.03
N ALA A 170 4.68 12.41 0.15
CA ALA A 170 5.89 12.99 -0.38
C ALA A 170 6.47 12.09 -1.47
N ASN A 171 6.80 12.67 -2.62
CA ASN A 171 7.43 11.94 -3.73
C ASN A 171 8.74 12.60 -4.12
N VAL A 172 9.74 11.77 -4.35
CA VAL A 172 11.02 12.14 -4.95
C VAL A 172 11.26 11.27 -6.17
N ASN A 173 11.60 11.89 -7.30
CA ASN A 173 12.06 11.18 -8.50
C ASN A 173 13.26 11.96 -9.04
N TYR A 174 14.46 11.49 -8.72
CA TYR A 174 15.69 12.22 -9.00
C TYR A 174 16.74 11.34 -9.67
N GLU A 175 17.28 11.81 -10.79
CA GLU A 175 18.42 11.18 -11.44
C GLU A 175 19.71 11.60 -10.72
N ILE A 176 20.23 10.71 -9.84
CA ILE A 176 21.42 10.95 -9.01
C ILE A 176 22.68 10.99 -9.89
N PHE A 177 22.78 10.05 -10.83
CA PHE A 177 23.81 9.94 -11.84
C PHE A 177 23.19 9.52 -13.16
N LYS A 178 23.93 9.69 -14.25
CA LYS A 178 23.50 9.20 -15.57
C LYS A 178 23.09 7.72 -15.46
N ASN A 179 21.86 7.40 -15.84
CA ASN A 179 21.27 6.06 -15.77
C ASN A 179 21.00 5.52 -14.35
N VAL A 180 21.10 6.35 -13.30
CA VAL A 180 20.78 5.98 -11.92
C VAL A 180 19.68 6.89 -11.40
N VAL A 181 18.48 6.35 -11.27
CA VAL A 181 17.29 7.10 -10.81
C VAL A 181 16.90 6.63 -9.41
N PHE A 182 16.78 7.57 -8.50
CA PHE A 182 16.20 7.36 -7.17
C PHE A 182 14.74 7.76 -7.17
N ASN A 183 13.88 6.84 -6.76
CA ASN A 183 12.46 7.07 -6.53
C ASN A 183 12.18 6.83 -5.05
N SER A 184 11.48 7.74 -4.41
CA SER A 184 11.01 7.58 -3.04
C SER A 184 9.58 8.08 -2.93
N LYS A 185 8.70 7.31 -2.29
CA LYS A 185 7.34 7.68 -1.98
C LYS A 185 7.05 7.39 -0.52
N LEU A 186 6.77 8.43 0.24
CA LEU A 186 6.32 8.32 1.63
C LEU A 186 4.84 8.68 1.69
N VAL A 187 4.03 7.80 2.25
CA VAL A 187 2.62 8.05 2.58
C VAL A 187 2.50 7.97 4.10
N VAL A 188 1.94 9.00 4.71
CA VAL A 188 1.61 9.02 6.15
C VAL A 188 0.13 9.31 6.29
N PHE A 189 -0.56 8.54 7.09
CA PHE A 189 -1.95 8.77 7.47
C PHE A 189 -2.04 8.98 8.98
N TYR A 190 -2.74 10.02 9.40
CA TYR A 190 -3.02 10.32 10.80
C TYR A 190 -4.52 10.21 11.05
N ASP A 191 -4.94 9.25 11.86
CA ASP A 191 -6.35 9.04 12.18
C ASP A 191 -6.83 10.00 13.27
N TYR A 192 -7.86 10.81 12.98
CA TYR A 192 -8.51 11.70 13.94
C TYR A 192 -9.46 10.97 14.88
N MET A 193 -9.99 9.80 14.43
CA MET A 193 -11.06 9.07 15.12
C MET A 193 -10.53 7.97 16.05
N GLN A 194 -9.23 7.65 15.98
CA GLN A 194 -8.65 6.61 16.82
C GLN A 194 -8.82 6.99 18.30
N ASN A 195 -9.72 6.28 18.98
CA ASN A 195 -9.95 6.47 20.41
C ASN A 195 -8.74 6.00 21.22
N ARG A 196 -8.37 6.78 22.26
CA ARG A 196 -7.31 6.43 23.22
C ARG A 196 -7.63 5.21 24.08
N ASP A 197 -8.83 4.64 23.97
CA ASP A 197 -9.31 3.53 24.80
C ASP A 197 -8.79 2.14 24.36
N HIS A 198 -7.65 2.07 23.70
CA HIS A 198 -6.93 0.80 23.49
C HIS A 198 -6.24 0.29 24.76
N ASN A 199 -6.89 0.49 25.93
CA ASN A 199 -6.47 -0.10 27.20
C ASN A 199 -6.58 -1.64 27.24
N ALA A 200 -7.02 -2.31 26.19
CA ALA A 200 -7.10 -3.77 26.12
C ALA A 200 -5.71 -4.47 26.15
N LEU A 201 -4.62 -3.74 25.91
CA LEU A 201 -3.25 -4.28 25.96
C LEU A 201 -2.34 -3.56 26.98
N GLY A 202 -2.85 -2.61 27.77
CA GLY A 202 -2.05 -1.92 28.81
C GLY A 202 -0.87 -1.09 28.29
N LYS A 203 -0.90 -0.67 27.02
CA LYS A 203 0.14 0.16 26.42
C LYS A 203 -0.40 1.53 26.06
N ASP A 204 0.06 2.56 26.78
CA ASP A 204 -0.28 3.97 26.59
C ASP A 204 0.29 4.62 25.29
N TYR A 205 0.69 3.83 24.30
CA TYR A 205 1.43 4.29 23.12
C TYR A 205 0.79 3.84 21.80
N ALA A 206 -0.52 4.05 21.63
CA ALA A 206 -1.10 3.92 20.30
C ALA A 206 -0.57 5.07 19.43
N CYS A 207 0.32 4.75 18.48
CA CYS A 207 0.78 5.70 17.49
C CYS A 207 -0.36 5.88 16.46
N ARG A 208 -0.89 7.11 16.34
CA ARG A 208 -1.99 7.41 15.39
C ARG A 208 -1.53 7.55 13.95
N PHE A 209 -0.27 7.23 13.68
CA PHE A 209 0.34 7.38 12.38
C PHE A 209 0.59 6.02 11.76
N ASP A 210 -0.05 5.78 10.62
CA ASP A 210 0.38 4.72 9.70
C ASP A 210 1.32 5.34 8.69
N PHE A 211 2.37 4.63 8.31
CA PHE A 211 3.20 5.06 7.20
C PHE A 211 3.60 3.89 6.30
N ASP A 212 3.75 4.23 5.03
CA ASP A 212 4.24 3.37 3.98
C ASP A 212 5.32 4.13 3.20
N TRP A 213 6.55 3.64 3.26
CA TRP A 213 7.69 4.30 2.64
C TRP A 213 8.38 3.39 1.65
N ASP A 214 8.09 3.61 0.38
CA ASP A 214 8.70 2.91 -0.75
C ASP A 214 9.92 3.68 -1.27
N ASN A 215 11.04 2.98 -1.43
CA ASN A 215 12.26 3.50 -2.02
C ASN A 215 12.74 2.56 -3.13
N ALA A 216 13.23 3.13 -4.23
CA ALA A 216 13.80 2.36 -5.32
C ALA A 216 15.00 3.09 -5.94
N ILE A 217 16.07 2.36 -6.15
CA ILE A 217 17.19 2.78 -7.00
C ILE A 217 17.10 1.97 -8.28
N VAL A 218 16.90 2.66 -9.40
CA VAL A 218 16.80 2.06 -10.74
C VAL A 218 18.10 2.31 -11.49
N LEU A 219 18.83 1.25 -11.79
CA LEU A 219 20.05 1.25 -12.58
C LEU A 219 19.69 0.85 -14.02
N LYS A 220 19.68 1.80 -14.94
CA LYS A 220 19.40 1.56 -16.36
C LYS A 220 20.67 1.06 -17.06
N VAL A 221 20.69 -0.22 -17.42
CA VAL A 221 21.79 -0.80 -18.19
C VAL A 221 21.70 -0.37 -19.66
N ASN A 222 20.47 -0.40 -20.21
CA ASN A 222 20.12 0.11 -21.54
C ASN A 222 18.61 0.44 -21.59
N ASP A 223 18.04 0.65 -22.80
CA ASP A 223 16.66 1.06 -23.00
C ASP A 223 15.62 0.02 -22.53
N TRP A 224 16.01 -1.24 -22.42
CA TRP A 224 15.12 -2.34 -22.07
C TRP A 224 15.57 -3.14 -20.83
N LEU A 225 16.84 -3.09 -20.44
CA LEU A 225 17.39 -3.83 -19.27
C LEU A 225 17.66 -2.87 -18.12
N ASN A 226 17.13 -3.19 -16.95
CA ASN A 226 17.38 -2.45 -15.72
C ASN A 226 17.62 -3.39 -14.54
N CYS A 227 18.33 -2.88 -13.54
CA CYS A 227 18.49 -3.48 -12.23
C CYS A 227 17.83 -2.57 -11.20
N ASN A 228 16.97 -3.12 -10.35
CA ASN A 228 16.25 -2.35 -9.35
C ASN A 228 16.60 -2.86 -7.95
N VAL A 229 16.93 -1.94 -7.07
CA VAL A 229 17.02 -2.18 -5.62
C VAL A 229 15.86 -1.45 -4.98
N THR A 230 14.95 -2.19 -4.37
CA THR A 230 13.78 -1.61 -3.70
C THR A 230 13.83 -1.91 -2.21
N ALA A 231 13.40 -0.94 -1.40
CA ALA A 231 13.25 -1.07 0.03
C ALA A 231 11.91 -0.45 0.45
N ARG A 232 11.06 -1.22 1.10
CA ARG A 232 9.77 -0.76 1.61
C ARG A 232 9.72 -0.94 3.11
N LEU A 233 9.26 0.10 3.79
CA LEU A 233 9.05 0.14 5.21
C LEU A 233 7.58 0.50 5.48
N VAL A 234 6.86 -0.38 6.17
CA VAL A 234 5.45 -0.20 6.50
C VAL A 234 5.27 -0.28 8.02
N TYR A 235 4.53 0.67 8.56
CA TYR A 235 4.07 0.66 9.94
C TYR A 235 2.56 0.91 9.93
N ASP A 236 1.80 -0.06 10.43
CA ASP A 236 0.34 -0.01 10.53
C ASP A 236 -0.06 -0.88 11.74
N GLU A 237 -0.61 -0.25 12.78
CA GLU A 237 -1.02 -0.93 14.01
C GLU A 237 -2.29 -1.80 13.82
N ASP A 238 -3.03 -1.57 12.76
CA ASP A 238 -4.24 -2.33 12.43
C ASP A 238 -3.91 -3.70 11.81
N ILE A 239 -2.70 -3.84 11.27
CA ILE A 239 -2.20 -5.11 10.77
C ILE A 239 -1.51 -5.84 11.92
N LYS A 240 -2.24 -6.78 12.56
CA LYS A 240 -1.67 -7.58 13.64
C LYS A 240 -0.44 -8.34 13.12
N PRO A 241 0.74 -8.14 13.74
CA PRO A 241 1.93 -8.90 13.34
C PRO A 241 1.72 -10.37 13.64
N ILE A 242 2.36 -11.24 12.85
CA ILE A 242 2.51 -12.64 13.20
C ILE A 242 3.22 -12.70 14.58
N GLU A 243 2.77 -13.58 15.47
CA GLU A 243 3.25 -13.67 16.84
C GLU A 243 4.79 -13.69 16.92
N GLY A 244 5.37 -12.68 17.59
CA GLY A 244 6.82 -12.46 17.68
C GLY A 244 7.40 -11.46 16.67
N ASP A 245 6.64 -10.99 15.68
CA ASP A 245 7.07 -9.98 14.73
C ASP A 245 6.74 -8.55 15.23
N SER A 246 7.35 -7.54 14.62
CA SER A 246 7.10 -6.13 14.87
C SER A 246 5.95 -5.61 14.01
N PHE A 247 5.22 -4.56 14.48
CA PHE A 247 4.32 -3.76 13.64
C PHE A 247 5.08 -3.07 12.48
N LEU A 248 6.40 -2.87 12.63
CA LEU A 248 7.25 -2.33 11.59
C LEU A 248 7.69 -3.47 10.67
N GLN A 249 7.23 -3.41 9.42
CA GLN A 249 7.55 -4.39 8.38
C GLN A 249 8.57 -3.80 7.42
N PHE A 250 9.65 -4.54 7.16
CA PHE A 250 10.68 -4.17 6.21
C PHE A 250 10.81 -5.24 5.12
N LYS A 251 10.83 -4.78 3.86
CA LYS A 251 11.03 -5.64 2.70
C LYS A 251 12.06 -5.00 1.79
N GLU A 252 13.08 -5.76 1.41
CA GLU A 252 14.03 -5.38 0.37
C GLU A 252 13.97 -6.39 -0.79
N VAL A 253 14.16 -5.89 -2.01
CA VAL A 253 14.21 -6.73 -3.20
C VAL A 253 15.26 -6.18 -4.15
N LEU A 254 16.17 -7.06 -4.57
CA LEU A 254 17.06 -6.84 -5.71
C LEU A 254 16.49 -7.60 -6.91
N SER A 255 16.26 -6.90 -8.01
CA SER A 255 15.71 -7.51 -9.22
C SER A 255 16.43 -7.02 -10.47
N VAL A 256 16.55 -7.90 -11.44
CA VAL A 256 16.96 -7.57 -12.81
C VAL A 256 15.73 -7.80 -13.70
N GLY A 257 15.34 -6.80 -14.45
CA GLY A 257 14.12 -6.81 -15.23
C GLY A 257 14.29 -6.31 -16.64
N ILE A 258 13.40 -6.78 -17.49
CA ILE A 258 13.22 -6.25 -18.83
C ILE A 258 12.00 -5.34 -18.79
N SER A 259 12.16 -4.10 -19.23
CA SER A 259 11.07 -3.14 -19.34
C SER A 259 10.85 -2.70 -20.78
N TYR A 260 9.60 -2.58 -21.16
CA TYR A 260 9.20 -2.03 -22.44
C TYR A 260 8.22 -0.87 -22.22
N ARG A 261 8.52 0.29 -22.81
CA ARG A 261 7.64 1.45 -22.75
C ARG A 261 6.89 1.58 -24.06
N ILE A 262 5.57 1.56 -23.99
CA ILE A 262 4.69 1.90 -25.11
C ILE A 262 4.50 3.42 -25.07
N PRO A 263 4.80 4.14 -26.19
CA PRO A 263 4.67 5.60 -26.26
C PRO A 263 3.22 6.10 -26.16
#